data_715c486af754d87444ffd5ed257645be
#
_entry.id   715c486af754d87444ffd5ed257645be
#
_cell.length_a   1.000
_cell.length_b   1.000
_cell.length_c   1.000
_cell.angle_alpha   90.00
_cell.angle_beta   90.00
_cell.angle_gamma   90.00
#
_symmetry.space_group_name_H-M   'P 1'
#
loop_
_entity.id
_entity.type
_entity.pdbx_description
1 polymer ?
#
loop_
_entity_poly.entity_id
_entity_poly.type
_entity_poly.pdbx_seq_one_letter_code
_entity_poly.pdbx_strand_id
1 'polypeptide(L)'
;WQTSSNGATITTYGAEKVTWEIGKKYNVGFDLGLFNKLSLNVDFFREDRKDIFLRRNTIPAESGITGDLRPYGNLGKVRNQGVDMSLDYNHAVRKDFMISAKGTFTYAKNQYMEIDEPDYEYAYMSQVGRPLNQYKGYIALGLFKDQEEIDNSPKQILTGVVQPGDIKYADLNNDGKIDGNDQTYIGNPELPQISYGLGISIQ
;
A
#
# COMPACT_ATOMS: atom_id res chain seq x y z
N TRP A 1 22.59 -45.14 4.37
CA TRP A 1 21.79 -45.44 3.18
C TRP A 1 20.75 -44.34 3.07
N GLN A 2 21.00 -43.32 2.22
CA GLN A 2 19.96 -42.36 1.80
C GLN A 2 19.26 -43.00 0.60
N THR A 3 18.05 -43.47 0.78
CA THR A 3 17.15 -43.77 -0.31
C THR A 3 16.55 -42.44 -0.78
N SER A 4 17.01 -41.90 -1.89
CA SER A 4 16.32 -40.87 -2.62
C SER A 4 15.03 -41.48 -3.18
N SER A 5 13.89 -41.22 -2.55
CA SER A 5 12.60 -41.59 -3.16
C SER A 5 12.32 -40.58 -4.27
N ASN A 6 12.37 -41.01 -5.52
CA ASN A 6 11.86 -40.27 -6.66
C ASN A 6 10.32 -40.29 -6.61
N GLY A 7 9.74 -39.43 -5.81
CA GLY A 7 8.30 -39.24 -5.71
C GLY A 7 7.85 -37.90 -6.32
N ALA A 8 6.68 -37.85 -6.89
CA ALA A 8 6.04 -36.59 -7.24
C ALA A 8 5.45 -35.96 -5.97
N THR A 9 5.69 -34.66 -5.78
CA THR A 9 5.06 -33.89 -4.72
C THR A 9 4.26 -32.73 -5.31
N ILE A 10 3.15 -32.40 -4.67
CA ILE A 10 2.37 -31.21 -5.07
C ILE A 10 3.06 -30.01 -4.47
N THR A 11 3.46 -29.06 -5.32
CA THR A 11 4.07 -27.79 -4.92
C THR A 11 3.06 -26.65 -4.83
N THR A 12 1.97 -26.71 -5.62
CA THR A 12 0.87 -25.73 -5.61
C THR A 12 -0.38 -26.41 -6.16
N TYR A 13 -1.52 -26.16 -5.56
CA TYR A 13 -2.81 -26.59 -6.10
C TYR A 13 -3.22 -25.69 -7.27
N GLY A 14 -3.81 -26.28 -8.31
CA GLY A 14 -4.29 -25.54 -9.48
C GLY A 14 -5.49 -24.66 -9.17
N ALA A 15 -5.63 -23.57 -9.90
CA ALA A 15 -6.81 -22.72 -9.85
C ALA A 15 -7.97 -23.36 -10.66
N GLU A 16 -9.20 -23.37 -10.09
CA GLU A 16 -10.36 -23.95 -10.78
C GLU A 16 -10.76 -23.18 -12.04
N LYS A 17 -10.74 -21.87 -11.96
CA LYS A 17 -11.04 -20.97 -13.07
C LYS A 17 -10.03 -19.84 -13.07
N VAL A 18 -9.46 -19.57 -14.23
CA VAL A 18 -8.53 -18.45 -14.43
C VAL A 18 -9.08 -17.58 -15.55
N THR A 19 -9.25 -16.31 -15.26
CA THR A 19 -9.66 -15.30 -16.23
C THR A 19 -8.59 -14.21 -16.32
N TRP A 20 -8.66 -13.42 -17.38
CA TRP A 20 -7.81 -12.25 -17.51
C TRP A 20 -8.26 -11.15 -16.53
N GLU A 21 -7.27 -10.44 -16.00
CA GLU A 21 -7.50 -9.21 -15.27
C GLU A 21 -8.12 -8.15 -16.19
N ILE A 22 -9.11 -7.41 -15.69
CA ILE A 22 -9.81 -6.36 -16.45
C ILE A 22 -9.53 -5.01 -15.79
N GLY A 23 -8.91 -4.11 -16.56
CA GLY A 23 -8.71 -2.71 -16.18
C GLY A 23 -9.69 -1.78 -16.90
N LYS A 24 -10.45 -0.98 -16.15
CA LYS A 24 -11.27 0.11 -16.68
C LYS A 24 -10.59 1.43 -16.32
N LYS A 25 -10.23 2.18 -17.36
CA LYS A 25 -9.52 3.46 -17.23
C LYS A 25 -10.41 4.62 -17.65
N TYR A 26 -10.38 5.67 -16.86
CA TYR A 26 -11.05 6.94 -17.12
C TYR A 26 -10.00 8.04 -16.98
N ASN A 27 -9.98 8.94 -17.93
CA ASN A 27 -9.11 10.12 -17.91
C ASN A 27 -9.91 11.31 -18.40
N VAL A 28 -9.80 12.44 -17.70
CA VAL A 28 -10.35 13.73 -18.10
C VAL A 28 -9.29 14.79 -17.83
N GLY A 29 -8.84 15.44 -18.89
CA GLY A 29 -7.81 16.46 -18.81
C GLY A 29 -8.21 17.74 -19.52
N PHE A 30 -7.47 18.78 -19.23
CA PHE A 30 -7.55 20.04 -19.95
C PHE A 30 -6.18 20.69 -20.07
N ASP A 31 -6.01 21.40 -21.18
CA ASP A 31 -4.83 22.18 -21.48
C ASP A 31 -5.19 23.66 -21.52
N LEU A 32 -4.47 24.49 -20.78
CA LEU A 32 -4.67 25.91 -20.69
C LEU A 32 -3.40 26.66 -21.08
N GLY A 33 -3.45 27.40 -22.20
CA GLY A 33 -2.40 28.29 -22.63
C GLY A 33 -2.73 29.74 -22.26
N LEU A 34 -1.82 30.42 -21.56
CA LEU A 34 -1.98 31.82 -21.16
C LEU A 34 -0.84 32.67 -21.64
N PHE A 35 -1.16 33.83 -22.26
CA PHE A 35 -0.22 34.87 -22.67
C PHE A 35 0.88 34.38 -23.63
N ASN A 36 0.71 33.29 -24.34
CA ASN A 36 1.73 32.62 -25.17
C ASN A 36 3.05 32.33 -24.42
N LYS A 37 3.02 32.25 -23.11
CA LYS A 37 4.18 32.07 -22.23
C LYS A 37 3.99 30.94 -21.20
N LEU A 38 2.77 30.70 -20.82
CA LEU A 38 2.41 29.74 -19.77
C LEU A 38 1.51 28.65 -20.36
N SER A 39 1.86 27.40 -20.14
CA SER A 39 1.04 26.25 -20.48
C SER A 39 0.81 25.40 -19.22
N LEU A 40 -0.45 25.16 -18.89
CA LEU A 40 -0.88 24.31 -17.79
C LEU A 40 -1.64 23.13 -18.36
N ASN A 41 -1.16 21.91 -18.06
CA ASN A 41 -1.86 20.67 -18.37
C ASN A 41 -2.31 20.05 -17.06
N VAL A 42 -3.55 19.59 -16.98
CA VAL A 42 -4.09 18.90 -15.82
C VAL A 42 -4.90 17.69 -16.28
N ASP A 43 -4.55 16.52 -15.78
CA ASP A 43 -5.21 15.26 -16.05
C ASP A 43 -5.71 14.61 -14.76
N PHE A 44 -6.99 14.33 -14.68
CA PHE A 44 -7.59 13.51 -13.64
C PHE A 44 -7.75 12.10 -14.17
N PHE A 45 -7.23 11.13 -13.44
CA PHE A 45 -7.29 9.72 -13.85
C PHE A 45 -7.92 8.84 -12.78
N ARG A 46 -8.55 7.77 -13.22
CA ARG A 46 -9.01 6.68 -12.40
C ARG A 46 -8.91 5.36 -13.15
N GLU A 47 -8.35 4.36 -12.51
CA GLU A 47 -8.29 3.00 -13.00
C GLU A 47 -8.91 2.06 -11.96
N ASP A 48 -9.95 1.34 -12.34
CA ASP A 48 -10.54 0.25 -11.57
C ASP A 48 -10.11 -1.08 -12.19
N ARG A 49 -9.31 -1.86 -11.47
CA ARG A 49 -8.82 -3.19 -11.85
C ARG A 49 -9.57 -4.24 -11.06
N LYS A 50 -10.05 -5.28 -11.74
CA LYS A 50 -10.74 -6.41 -11.13
C LYS A 50 -10.20 -7.72 -11.68
N ASP A 51 -10.60 -8.81 -11.04
CA ASP A 51 -10.18 -10.15 -11.38
C ASP A 51 -8.66 -10.34 -11.30
N ILE A 52 -8.00 -9.60 -10.36
CA ILE A 52 -6.55 -9.68 -10.14
C ILE A 52 -6.22 -11.05 -9.59
N PHE A 53 -5.22 -11.70 -10.22
CA PHE A 53 -4.81 -13.05 -9.89
C PHE A 53 -3.94 -13.04 -8.63
N LEU A 54 -4.51 -13.47 -7.52
CA LEU A 54 -3.89 -13.48 -6.19
C LEU A 54 -3.91 -14.87 -5.58
N ARG A 55 -2.99 -15.12 -4.65
CA ARG A 55 -2.99 -16.34 -3.86
C ARG A 55 -4.17 -16.31 -2.87
N ARG A 56 -4.89 -17.41 -2.76
CA ARG A 56 -6.00 -17.53 -1.82
C ARG A 56 -5.48 -17.60 -0.38
N ASN A 57 -5.96 -16.72 0.48
CA ASN A 57 -5.54 -16.62 1.89
C ASN A 57 -6.58 -17.17 2.89
N THR A 58 -7.84 -17.32 2.45
CA THR A 58 -8.95 -17.74 3.31
C THR A 58 -9.16 -19.26 3.38
N ILE A 59 -8.13 -20.06 3.03
CA ILE A 59 -8.18 -21.51 3.17
C ILE A 59 -7.93 -21.88 4.65
N PRO A 60 -8.84 -22.64 5.29
CA PRO A 60 -8.66 -23.09 6.67
C PRO A 60 -7.38 -23.91 6.83
N ALA A 61 -6.66 -23.68 7.94
CA ALA A 61 -5.39 -24.37 8.22
C ALA A 61 -5.58 -25.89 8.37
N GLU A 62 -6.75 -26.32 8.82
CA GLU A 62 -7.13 -27.72 9.01
C GLU A 62 -7.13 -28.52 7.71
N SER A 63 -7.24 -27.86 6.56
CA SER A 63 -7.11 -28.48 5.24
C SER A 63 -5.71 -29.01 4.93
N GLY A 64 -4.68 -28.58 5.69
CA GLY A 64 -3.27 -28.85 5.41
C GLY A 64 -2.71 -28.06 4.23
N ILE A 65 -3.53 -27.23 3.56
CA ILE A 65 -3.10 -26.41 2.42
C ILE A 65 -2.55 -25.08 2.95
N THR A 66 -1.25 -25.00 3.15
CA THR A 66 -0.58 -23.82 3.72
C THR A 66 0.53 -23.29 2.80
N GLY A 67 0.94 -22.06 3.00
CA GLY A 67 2.07 -21.47 2.28
C GLY A 67 1.92 -21.56 0.75
N ASP A 68 2.92 -22.14 0.10
CA ASP A 68 3.00 -22.23 -1.36
C ASP A 68 2.02 -23.24 -1.97
N LEU A 69 1.44 -24.14 -1.18
CA LEU A 69 0.41 -25.07 -1.63
C LEU A 69 -0.91 -24.37 -1.98
N ARG A 70 -1.15 -23.17 -1.46
CA ARG A 70 -2.40 -22.43 -1.67
C ARG A 70 -2.60 -22.10 -3.15
N PRO A 71 -3.79 -22.40 -3.71
CA PRO A 71 -4.11 -22.08 -5.09
C PRO A 71 -4.24 -20.56 -5.29
N TYR A 72 -4.06 -20.16 -6.53
CA TYR A 72 -4.38 -18.83 -6.98
C TYR A 72 -5.82 -18.73 -7.49
N GLY A 73 -6.33 -17.49 -7.55
CA GLY A 73 -7.64 -17.18 -8.13
C GLY A 73 -7.76 -15.71 -8.49
N ASN A 74 -8.77 -15.35 -9.24
CA ASN A 74 -9.07 -13.96 -9.59
C ASN A 74 -9.84 -13.29 -8.44
N LEU A 75 -9.15 -12.93 -7.36
CA LEU A 75 -9.70 -12.60 -6.05
C LEU A 75 -9.55 -11.12 -5.67
N GLY A 76 -8.83 -10.34 -6.48
CA GLY A 76 -8.50 -8.97 -6.13
C GLY A 76 -9.23 -7.92 -6.95
N LYS A 77 -9.58 -6.80 -6.30
CA LYS A 77 -9.97 -5.54 -6.95
C LYS A 77 -9.18 -4.40 -6.36
N VAL A 78 -8.64 -3.56 -7.22
CA VAL A 78 -7.82 -2.40 -6.86
C VAL A 78 -8.32 -1.19 -7.62
N ARG A 79 -8.33 -0.06 -6.95
CA ARG A 79 -8.55 1.26 -7.56
C ARG A 79 -7.30 2.08 -7.45
N ASN A 80 -6.94 2.74 -8.54
CA ASN A 80 -5.93 3.78 -8.56
C ASN A 80 -6.56 5.05 -9.13
N GLN A 81 -6.39 6.19 -8.45
CA GLN A 81 -6.94 7.48 -8.89
C GLN A 81 -6.04 8.61 -8.47
N GLY A 82 -6.07 9.69 -9.26
CA GLY A 82 -5.20 10.80 -8.96
C GLY A 82 -5.31 11.95 -9.93
N VAL A 83 -4.32 12.81 -9.86
CA VAL A 83 -4.15 13.97 -10.74
C VAL A 83 -2.70 14.10 -11.13
N ASP A 84 -2.47 14.34 -12.42
CA ASP A 84 -1.19 14.74 -12.99
C ASP A 84 -1.28 16.19 -13.45
N MET A 85 -0.26 16.98 -13.14
CA MET A 85 -0.20 18.37 -13.55
C MET A 85 1.20 18.69 -14.09
N SER A 86 1.24 19.48 -15.16
CA SER A 86 2.48 20.12 -15.62
C SER A 86 2.24 21.60 -15.91
N LEU A 87 3.20 22.39 -15.50
CA LEU A 87 3.23 23.83 -15.72
C LEU A 87 4.53 24.18 -16.45
N ASP A 88 4.42 24.70 -17.65
CA ASP A 88 5.54 25.14 -18.45
C ASP A 88 5.46 26.67 -18.64
N TYR A 89 6.54 27.36 -18.31
CA TYR A 89 6.69 28.79 -18.52
C TYR A 89 7.87 29.06 -19.44
N ASN A 90 7.65 29.83 -20.53
CA ASN A 90 8.68 30.21 -21.47
C ASN A 90 8.60 31.71 -21.74
N HIS A 91 9.69 32.41 -21.54
CA HIS A 91 9.78 33.84 -21.77
C HIS A 91 11.10 34.25 -22.44
N ALA A 92 11.00 34.78 -23.65
CA ALA A 92 12.10 35.45 -24.29
C ALA A 92 12.17 36.89 -23.76
N VAL A 93 13.18 37.18 -22.95
CA VAL A 93 13.44 38.52 -22.40
C VAL A 93 14.08 39.42 -23.46
N ARG A 94 14.97 38.83 -24.29
CA ARG A 94 15.62 39.46 -25.44
C ARG A 94 15.79 38.43 -26.56
N LYS A 95 16.28 38.86 -27.73
CA LYS A 95 16.51 37.95 -28.87
C LYS A 95 17.45 36.80 -28.54
N ASP A 96 18.42 37.05 -27.66
CA ASP A 96 19.49 36.11 -27.26
C ASP A 96 19.38 35.70 -25.78
N PHE A 97 18.22 35.93 -25.12
CA PHE A 97 18.05 35.61 -23.73
C PHE A 97 16.63 35.07 -23.45
N MET A 98 16.55 33.78 -23.13
CA MET A 98 15.31 33.09 -22.84
C MET A 98 15.37 32.47 -21.44
N ILE A 99 14.29 32.57 -20.71
CA ILE A 99 14.07 31.89 -19.42
C ILE A 99 12.93 30.91 -19.62
N SER A 100 13.17 29.67 -19.23
CA SER A 100 12.11 28.66 -19.13
C SER A 100 12.09 28.01 -17.77
N ALA A 101 10.89 27.73 -17.27
CA ALA A 101 10.67 27.01 -16.03
C ALA A 101 9.61 25.93 -16.27
N LYS A 102 9.84 24.75 -15.67
CA LYS A 102 8.91 23.62 -15.75
C LYS A 102 8.65 23.07 -14.35
N GLY A 103 7.38 22.94 -14.00
CA GLY A 103 6.93 22.25 -12.80
C GLY A 103 6.11 21.03 -13.18
N THR A 104 6.29 19.93 -12.48
CA THR A 104 5.43 18.74 -12.57
C THR A 104 4.95 18.35 -11.20
N PHE A 105 3.73 17.87 -11.13
CA PHE A 105 3.14 17.37 -9.89
C PHE A 105 2.22 16.20 -10.20
N THR A 106 2.41 15.09 -9.50
CA THR A 106 1.56 13.91 -9.55
C THR A 106 1.07 13.58 -8.14
N TYR A 107 -0.23 13.39 -8.00
CA TYR A 107 -0.83 12.75 -6.84
C TYR A 107 -1.56 11.51 -7.27
N ALA A 108 -1.16 10.35 -6.77
CA ALA A 108 -1.77 9.05 -7.07
C ALA A 108 -2.08 8.30 -5.78
N LYS A 109 -3.34 7.87 -5.61
CA LYS A 109 -3.78 7.04 -4.48
C LYS A 109 -4.33 5.74 -5.01
N ASN A 110 -3.68 4.64 -4.65
CA ASN A 110 -4.18 3.30 -4.87
C ASN A 110 -4.81 2.74 -3.58
N GLN A 111 -5.73 1.81 -3.72
CA GLN A 111 -6.33 1.11 -2.59
C GLN A 111 -6.95 -0.23 -3.01
N TYR A 112 -6.92 -1.20 -2.10
CA TYR A 112 -7.68 -2.43 -2.26
C TYR A 112 -9.16 -2.14 -2.11
N MET A 113 -9.96 -2.57 -3.10
CA MET A 113 -11.42 -2.53 -3.03
C MET A 113 -11.98 -3.89 -2.60
N GLU A 114 -11.25 -4.95 -2.91
CA GLU A 114 -11.57 -6.33 -2.55
C GLU A 114 -10.29 -7.14 -2.58
N ILE A 115 -10.11 -8.01 -1.60
CA ILE A 115 -8.99 -8.94 -1.51
C ILE A 115 -9.47 -10.19 -0.75
N ASP A 116 -8.85 -11.34 -0.99
CA ASP A 116 -9.13 -12.57 -0.24
C ASP A 116 -8.45 -12.51 1.13
N GLU A 117 -9.17 -12.00 2.12
CA GLU A 117 -8.72 -11.89 3.51
C GLU A 117 -9.76 -12.51 4.47
N PRO A 118 -9.34 -12.98 5.65
CA PRO A 118 -10.27 -13.49 6.66
C PRO A 118 -11.25 -12.40 7.09
N ASP A 119 -12.40 -12.83 7.59
CA ASP A 119 -13.35 -11.94 8.26
C ASP A 119 -12.77 -11.53 9.62
N TYR A 120 -12.16 -10.35 9.67
CA TYR A 120 -11.54 -9.83 10.89
C TYR A 120 -12.59 -9.28 11.84
N GLU A 121 -12.45 -9.58 13.13
CA GLU A 121 -13.29 -9.03 14.18
C GLU A 121 -13.20 -7.49 14.25
N TYR A 122 -12.00 -6.95 13.97
CA TYR A 122 -11.72 -5.53 14.04
C TYR A 122 -11.44 -4.96 12.65
N ALA A 123 -12.21 -3.95 12.22
CA ALA A 123 -12.10 -3.33 10.90
C ALA A 123 -10.71 -2.73 10.61
N TYR A 124 -9.96 -2.31 11.63
CA TYR A 124 -8.61 -1.76 11.46
C TYR A 124 -7.58 -2.81 11.01
N MET A 125 -7.89 -4.10 11.15
CA MET A 125 -7.02 -5.20 10.68
C MET A 125 -7.19 -5.49 9.19
N SER A 126 -8.29 -5.04 8.57
CA SER A 126 -8.57 -5.25 7.15
C SER A 126 -7.67 -4.43 6.25
N GLN A 127 -7.26 -5.03 5.14
CA GLN A 127 -6.51 -4.38 4.07
C GLN A 127 -7.41 -3.65 3.08
N VAL A 128 -8.70 -3.97 3.05
CA VAL A 128 -9.68 -3.29 2.19
C VAL A 128 -9.75 -1.80 2.54
N GLY A 129 -9.69 -0.94 1.53
CA GLY A 129 -9.63 0.51 1.67
C GLY A 129 -8.22 1.06 1.95
N ARG A 130 -7.24 0.21 2.21
CA ARG A 130 -5.84 0.61 2.44
C ARG A 130 -5.04 0.65 1.15
N PRO A 131 -3.95 1.45 1.11
CA PRO A 131 -3.02 1.42 -0.01
C PRO A 131 -2.37 0.05 -0.20
N LEU A 132 -1.99 -0.25 -1.43
CA LEU A 132 -1.16 -1.40 -1.73
C LEU A 132 0.21 -1.26 -1.05
N ASN A 133 0.75 -2.39 -0.58
CA ASN A 133 2.08 -2.45 0.04
C ASN A 133 2.26 -1.51 1.25
N GLN A 134 1.20 -1.26 2.00
CA GLN A 134 1.31 -0.62 3.30
C GLN A 134 1.69 -1.66 4.36
N TYR A 135 2.64 -1.32 5.23
CA TYR A 135 3.12 -2.21 6.28
C TYR A 135 2.07 -2.42 7.37
N LYS A 136 1.93 -3.66 7.82
CA LYS A 136 1.15 -4.02 9.00
C LYS A 136 2.07 -4.08 10.22
N GLY A 137 1.64 -3.48 11.33
CA GLY A 137 2.44 -3.42 12.55
C GLY A 137 1.67 -2.84 13.71
N TYR A 138 2.38 -2.52 14.79
CA TYR A 138 1.84 -1.96 16.02
C TYR A 138 2.06 -0.46 16.07
N ILE A 139 1.12 0.29 16.66
CA ILE A 139 1.27 1.73 16.87
C ILE A 139 2.13 1.95 18.12
N ALA A 140 3.31 2.54 17.94
CA ALA A 140 4.20 2.90 19.03
C ALA A 140 3.71 4.18 19.74
N LEU A 141 3.56 4.14 21.06
CA LEU A 141 3.18 5.26 21.90
C LEU A 141 4.41 5.99 22.49
N GLY A 142 5.57 5.35 22.46
CA GLY A 142 6.82 5.84 23.03
C GLY A 142 7.64 4.70 23.63
N LEU A 143 8.49 5.03 24.59
CA LEU A 143 9.30 4.06 25.33
C LEU A 143 8.82 4.02 26.78
N PHE A 144 8.86 2.85 27.41
CA PHE A 144 8.62 2.71 28.85
C PHE A 144 9.72 3.41 29.66
N LYS A 145 9.35 4.25 30.61
CA LYS A 145 10.29 4.99 31.47
C LYS A 145 10.88 4.10 32.56
N ASP A 146 10.01 3.32 33.20
CA ASP A 146 10.34 2.55 34.39
C ASP A 146 9.41 1.31 34.53
N GLN A 147 9.65 0.51 35.55
CA GLN A 147 8.88 -0.69 35.83
C GLN A 147 7.44 -0.36 36.27
N GLU A 148 7.23 0.76 36.95
CA GLU A 148 5.88 1.18 37.39
C GLU A 148 4.96 1.46 36.20
N GLU A 149 5.51 2.11 35.16
CA GLU A 149 4.75 2.35 33.90
C GLU A 149 4.42 1.03 33.19
N ILE A 150 5.34 0.05 33.17
CA ILE A 150 5.10 -1.27 32.59
C ILE A 150 3.96 -1.98 33.32
N ASP A 151 4.02 -1.99 34.66
CA ASP A 151 3.06 -2.69 35.51
C ASP A 151 1.64 -2.09 35.42
N ASN A 152 1.53 -0.80 35.11
CA ASN A 152 0.28 -0.06 34.92
C ASN A 152 -0.18 0.04 33.46
N SER A 153 0.49 -0.60 32.53
CA SER A 153 0.16 -0.59 31.09
C SER A 153 -0.43 -1.94 30.65
N PRO A 154 -1.15 -1.99 29.51
CA PRO A 154 -1.57 -3.24 28.89
C PRO A 154 -0.40 -4.20 28.73
N LYS A 155 -0.61 -5.47 29.03
CA LYS A 155 0.45 -6.47 29.01
C LYS A 155 0.86 -6.82 27.59
N GLN A 156 2.11 -6.53 27.20
CA GLN A 156 2.64 -6.89 25.88
C GLN A 156 3.00 -8.38 25.82
N ILE A 157 2.27 -9.15 24.96
CA ILE A 157 2.43 -10.59 24.80
C ILE A 157 3.08 -10.88 23.43
N LEU A 158 4.06 -10.08 23.05
CA LEU A 158 4.68 -10.21 21.74
C LEU A 158 5.88 -11.17 21.78
N THR A 159 6.92 -10.81 22.50
CA THR A 159 8.11 -11.63 22.67
C THR A 159 8.89 -11.15 23.90
N GLY A 160 9.36 -12.09 24.72
CA GLY A 160 10.27 -11.80 25.83
C GLY A 160 9.63 -11.07 27.02
N VAL A 161 10.50 -10.61 27.92
CA VAL A 161 10.13 -9.82 29.09
C VAL A 161 10.35 -8.35 28.76
N VAL A 162 9.30 -7.54 28.91
CA VAL A 162 9.34 -6.09 28.67
C VAL A 162 10.17 -5.42 29.76
N GLN A 163 11.03 -4.49 29.38
CA GLN A 163 11.93 -3.76 30.26
C GLN A 163 11.81 -2.24 30.04
N PRO A 164 12.20 -1.40 31.04
CA PRO A 164 12.32 0.03 30.82
C PRO A 164 13.22 0.35 29.62
N GLY A 165 12.73 1.23 28.73
CA GLY A 165 13.37 1.56 27.47
C GLY A 165 12.84 0.78 26.26
N ASP A 166 12.02 -0.26 26.43
CA ASP A 166 11.34 -0.94 25.35
C ASP A 166 10.19 -0.08 24.80
N ILE A 167 9.76 -0.42 23.58
CA ILE A 167 8.66 0.29 22.93
C ILE A 167 7.34 -0.08 23.57
N LYS A 168 6.57 0.94 23.96
CA LYS A 168 5.19 0.84 24.41
C LYS A 168 4.24 0.89 23.22
N TYR A 169 3.40 -0.12 23.04
CA TYR A 169 2.43 -0.20 21.96
C TYR A 169 1.01 0.14 22.41
N ALA A 170 0.19 0.57 21.46
CA ALA A 170 -1.22 0.86 21.69
C ALA A 170 -2.06 -0.42 21.72
N ASP A 171 -2.94 -0.51 22.73
CA ASP A 171 -4.02 -1.49 22.80
C ASP A 171 -5.20 -0.94 21.97
N LEU A 172 -5.42 -1.51 20.80
CA LEU A 172 -6.39 -1.00 19.82
C LEU A 172 -7.81 -1.54 20.07
N ASN A 173 -7.93 -2.72 20.66
CA ASN A 173 -9.21 -3.35 20.98
C ASN A 173 -9.64 -3.11 22.45
N ASN A 174 -8.76 -2.53 23.28
CA ASN A 174 -8.95 -2.24 24.70
C ASN A 174 -9.24 -3.50 25.55
N ASP A 175 -8.58 -4.62 25.26
CA ASP A 175 -8.70 -5.86 26.01
C ASP A 175 -7.67 -5.99 27.15
N GLY A 176 -6.79 -5.01 27.32
CA GLY A 176 -5.73 -4.97 28.34
C GLY A 176 -4.48 -5.78 27.98
N LYS A 177 -4.34 -6.19 26.73
CA LYS A 177 -3.18 -6.92 26.22
C LYS A 177 -2.74 -6.30 24.89
N ILE A 178 -1.47 -6.50 24.55
CA ILE A 178 -0.94 -6.19 23.23
C ILE A 178 -0.56 -7.50 22.57
N ASP A 179 -1.32 -7.90 21.55
CA ASP A 179 -1.12 -9.15 20.82
C ASP A 179 -1.36 -8.98 19.30
N GLY A 180 -1.60 -10.07 18.57
CA GLY A 180 -1.85 -10.04 17.14
C GLY A 180 -3.08 -9.22 16.72
N ASN A 181 -4.03 -9.00 17.64
CA ASN A 181 -5.25 -8.25 17.39
C ASN A 181 -5.03 -6.73 17.42
N ASP A 182 -3.89 -6.25 17.95
CA ASP A 182 -3.53 -4.83 17.97
C ASP A 182 -2.71 -4.38 16.74
N GLN A 183 -2.56 -5.25 15.77
CA GLN A 183 -1.90 -4.91 14.51
C GLN A 183 -2.83 -4.16 13.59
N THR A 184 -2.35 -3.03 13.05
CA THR A 184 -3.03 -2.26 12.01
C THR A 184 -2.04 -1.87 10.91
N TYR A 185 -2.53 -1.23 9.85
CA TYR A 185 -1.69 -0.72 8.79
C TYR A 185 -1.10 0.63 9.20
N ILE A 186 0.22 0.72 9.22
CA ILE A 186 0.99 1.85 9.74
C ILE A 186 1.83 2.52 8.64
N GLY A 187 2.12 3.79 8.86
CA GLY A 187 2.98 4.57 7.96
C GLY A 187 2.37 4.82 6.58
N ASN A 188 3.22 5.26 5.67
CA ASN A 188 2.88 5.45 4.26
C ASN A 188 3.11 4.16 3.47
N PRO A 189 2.43 4.00 2.31
CA PRO A 189 2.74 2.90 1.41
C PRO A 189 4.19 3.00 0.89
N GLU A 190 4.73 1.86 0.46
CA GLU A 190 6.09 1.78 -0.08
C GLU A 190 6.32 2.72 -1.28
N LEU A 191 5.30 2.86 -2.14
CA LEU A 191 5.35 3.78 -3.27
C LEU A 191 4.83 5.16 -2.85
N PRO A 192 5.57 6.26 -3.15
CA PRO A 192 5.13 7.60 -2.83
C PRO A 192 3.83 7.96 -3.56
N GLN A 193 2.90 8.56 -2.83
CA GLN A 193 1.64 9.04 -3.40
C GLN A 193 1.78 10.41 -4.07
N ILE A 194 2.80 11.16 -3.68
CA ILE A 194 3.10 12.49 -4.24
C ILE A 194 4.47 12.45 -4.88
N SER A 195 4.55 12.92 -6.11
CA SER A 195 5.79 13.14 -6.84
C SER A 195 5.76 14.53 -7.47
N TYR A 196 6.85 15.27 -7.37
CA TYR A 196 6.94 16.58 -8.00
C TYR A 196 8.34 16.82 -8.53
N GLY A 197 8.43 17.70 -9.51
CA GLY A 197 9.68 18.12 -10.11
C GLY A 197 9.65 19.60 -10.46
N LEU A 198 10.79 20.27 -10.35
CA LEU A 198 10.98 21.66 -10.75
C LEU A 198 12.26 21.77 -11.56
N GLY A 199 12.19 22.43 -12.71
CA GLY A 199 13.32 22.73 -13.57
C GLY A 199 13.33 24.18 -13.99
N ILE A 200 14.50 24.80 -14.04
CA ILE A 200 14.71 26.15 -14.57
C ILE A 200 15.86 26.08 -15.58
N SER A 201 15.68 26.70 -16.72
CA SER A 201 16.71 26.83 -17.77
C SER A 201 16.84 28.29 -18.20
N ILE A 202 18.06 28.71 -18.39
CA ILE A 202 18.41 30.04 -18.86
C ILE A 202 19.34 29.86 -20.08
N GLN A 203 18.97 30.46 -21.17
CA GLN A 203 19.70 30.40 -22.45
C GLN A 203 19.95 31.79 -22.96
#